data_d65e58a52ed203cdd2e47c11553b58b8
#
_entry.id   d65e58a52ed203cdd2e47c11553b58b8
#
_cell.length_a   1.000
_cell.length_b   1.000
_cell.length_c   1.000
_cell.angle_alpha   90.00
_cell.angle_beta   90.00
_cell.angle_gamma   90.00
#
_symmetry.space_group_name_H-M   'P 1'
#
loop_
_entity.id
_entity.type
_entity.pdbx_description
1 polymer ?
#
loop_
_entity_poly.entity_id
_entity_poly.type
_entity_poly.pdbx_seq_one_letter_code
_entity_poly.pdbx_strand_id
1 'polypeptide(L)'
;AQEIFCETVKLKSFYQGARSSHVSEEKAERLLDELEAALGLSLFEVRKKGQTTPAGLKFFRKWSPSISQLRLMSSQPEVSSGTLRFAFPFTTGAAVFAPLTSLFAERYPRVKFDIQLATGSALPVWYNTDLRVVHDVYNYEDVKEFFLADAVRILCAAPAWIKDHPVSRPKDLERYPVFGARDAVEHRSIRFTRGNKEEAVLFHPQVVCRNNLAALHCALTGKGAALSVPRFLAEPFLKSGELVRILPDWNVSSLSLRAIVPNQDLV
;
A
#
# COMPACT_ATOMS: atom_id res chain seq x y z
N ALA A 1 -6.80 -27.11 16.48
CA ALA A 1 -7.58 -27.56 15.34
C ALA A 1 -7.73 -26.48 14.26
N GLN A 2 -8.28 -25.30 14.60
CA GLN A 2 -8.52 -24.19 13.64
C GLN A 2 -7.23 -23.71 12.94
N GLU A 3 -6.13 -23.62 13.66
CA GLU A 3 -4.83 -23.27 13.12
C GLU A 3 -4.34 -24.32 12.12
N ILE A 4 -4.39 -25.60 12.51
CA ILE A 4 -3.99 -26.72 11.65
C ILE A 4 -4.81 -26.71 10.36
N PHE A 5 -6.12 -26.49 10.46
CA PHE A 5 -6.99 -26.35 9.31
C PHE A 5 -6.54 -25.22 8.38
N CYS A 6 -6.36 -24.01 8.92
CA CYS A 6 -5.97 -22.85 8.12
C CYS A 6 -4.59 -23.01 7.45
N GLU A 7 -3.62 -23.58 8.15
CA GLU A 7 -2.30 -23.85 7.60
C GLU A 7 -2.33 -24.96 6.52
N THR A 8 -3.12 -26.00 6.73
CA THR A 8 -3.33 -27.05 5.72
C THR A 8 -3.88 -26.46 4.41
N VAL A 9 -4.82 -25.53 4.51
CA VAL A 9 -5.43 -24.87 3.35
C VAL A 9 -4.42 -23.94 2.67
N LYS A 10 -3.69 -23.12 3.43
CA LYS A 10 -2.68 -22.18 2.90
C LYS A 10 -1.55 -22.89 2.18
N LEU A 11 -1.02 -23.93 2.81
CA LEU A 11 0.14 -24.68 2.31
C LEU A 11 -0.25 -25.74 1.28
N LYS A 12 -1.54 -25.94 1.03
CA LYS A 12 -2.09 -26.99 0.15
C LYS A 12 -1.54 -28.39 0.48
N SER A 13 -1.25 -28.64 1.74
CA SER A 13 -0.64 -29.87 2.22
C SER A 13 -0.94 -30.08 3.71
N PHE A 14 -1.58 -31.21 4.02
CA PHE A 14 -1.85 -31.60 5.40
C PHE A 14 -0.56 -31.78 6.23
N TYR A 15 0.43 -32.45 5.65
CA TYR A 15 1.73 -32.65 6.28
C TYR A 15 2.40 -31.33 6.66
N GLN A 16 2.45 -30.39 5.73
CA GLN A 16 3.06 -29.07 5.99
C GLN A 16 2.21 -28.27 7.00
N GLY A 17 0.89 -28.37 6.96
CA GLY A 17 -0.01 -27.72 7.91
C GLY A 17 0.17 -28.24 9.34
N ALA A 18 0.30 -29.54 9.53
CA ALA A 18 0.60 -30.15 10.82
C ALA A 18 1.97 -29.70 11.36
N ARG A 19 2.99 -29.78 10.51
CA ARG A 19 4.36 -29.34 10.85
C ARG A 19 4.44 -27.86 11.20
N SER A 20 3.78 -26.99 10.43
CA SER A 20 3.71 -25.54 10.69
C SER A 20 3.01 -25.21 12.01
N SER A 21 2.10 -26.09 12.46
CA SER A 21 1.38 -25.97 13.73
C SER A 21 2.07 -26.70 14.90
N HIS A 22 3.30 -27.19 14.68
CA HIS A 22 4.12 -27.90 15.68
C HIS A 22 3.43 -29.12 16.31
N VAL A 23 2.67 -29.85 15.54
CA VAL A 23 1.99 -31.10 15.98
C VAL A 23 2.34 -32.28 15.07
N SER A 24 2.26 -33.50 15.62
CA SER A 24 2.37 -34.72 14.81
C SER A 24 1.16 -34.87 13.87
N GLU A 25 1.34 -35.56 12.74
CA GLU A 25 0.26 -35.80 11.78
C GLU A 25 -0.93 -36.53 12.44
N GLU A 26 -0.66 -37.56 13.25
CA GLU A 26 -1.67 -38.30 13.97
C GLU A 26 -2.50 -37.42 14.91
N LYS A 27 -1.84 -36.53 15.67
CA LYS A 27 -2.53 -35.56 16.53
C LYS A 27 -3.29 -34.52 15.73
N ALA A 28 -2.73 -34.07 14.61
CA ALA A 28 -3.38 -33.11 13.71
C ALA A 28 -4.66 -33.70 13.08
N GLU A 29 -4.61 -34.96 12.67
CA GLU A 29 -5.75 -35.69 12.10
C GLU A 29 -6.90 -35.80 13.10
N ARG A 30 -6.59 -36.27 14.32
CA ARG A 30 -7.57 -36.34 15.39
C ARG A 30 -8.21 -34.99 15.73
N LEU A 31 -7.41 -33.94 15.85
CA LEU A 31 -7.92 -32.60 16.15
C LEU A 31 -8.82 -32.03 15.04
N LEU A 32 -8.54 -32.35 13.79
CA LEU A 32 -9.39 -31.94 12.67
C LEU A 32 -10.70 -32.75 12.63
N ASP A 33 -10.65 -34.03 12.93
CA ASP A 33 -11.86 -34.89 13.05
C ASP A 33 -12.77 -34.40 14.18
N GLU A 34 -12.21 -34.08 15.34
CA GLU A 34 -12.93 -33.49 16.47
C GLU A 34 -13.56 -32.14 16.08
N LEU A 35 -12.86 -31.31 15.31
CA LEU A 35 -13.38 -30.02 14.83
C LEU A 35 -14.55 -30.20 13.86
N GLU A 36 -14.42 -31.08 12.87
CA GLU A 36 -15.48 -31.37 11.90
C GLU A 36 -16.70 -31.98 12.61
N ALA A 37 -16.49 -32.89 13.54
CA ALA A 37 -17.56 -33.49 14.35
C ALA A 37 -18.28 -32.44 15.23
N ALA A 38 -17.52 -31.52 15.88
CA ALA A 38 -18.11 -30.46 16.70
C ALA A 38 -18.92 -29.45 15.88
N LEU A 39 -18.54 -29.23 14.63
CA LEU A 39 -19.24 -28.33 13.72
C LEU A 39 -20.41 -29.02 12.99
N GLY A 40 -20.44 -30.34 12.98
CA GLY A 40 -21.40 -31.12 12.17
C GLY A 40 -21.23 -30.92 10.66
N LEU A 41 -20.02 -30.51 10.21
CA LEU A 41 -19.73 -30.16 8.85
C LEU A 41 -18.36 -30.73 8.42
N SER A 42 -18.29 -31.23 7.18
CA SER A 42 -16.99 -31.54 6.60
C SER A 42 -16.36 -30.28 6.02
N LEU A 43 -15.12 -30.03 6.40
CA LEU A 43 -14.36 -28.85 5.99
C LEU A 43 -13.46 -29.12 4.78
N PHE A 44 -13.05 -30.38 4.57
CA PHE A 44 -12.20 -30.79 3.46
C PHE A 44 -12.91 -31.70 2.48
N GLU A 45 -12.68 -31.47 1.18
CA GLU A 45 -12.96 -32.44 0.11
C GLU A 45 -11.79 -33.45 -0.02
N VAL A 46 -10.54 -32.90 -0.03
CA VAL A 46 -9.32 -33.70 -0.04
C VAL A 46 -8.35 -33.12 0.98
N ARG A 47 -8.38 -33.65 2.21
CA ARG A 47 -7.57 -33.15 3.33
C ARG A 47 -6.06 -33.14 3.04
N LYS A 48 -5.52 -34.21 2.44
CA LYS A 48 -4.08 -34.31 2.11
C LYS A 48 -3.59 -33.15 1.22
N LYS A 49 -4.46 -32.62 0.36
CA LYS A 49 -4.16 -31.51 -0.58
C LYS A 49 -4.67 -30.15 -0.07
N GLY A 50 -5.25 -30.06 1.10
CA GLY A 50 -5.85 -28.83 1.63
C GLY A 50 -7.03 -28.30 0.80
N GLN A 51 -7.69 -29.16 -0.01
CA GLN A 51 -8.87 -28.78 -0.78
C GLN A 51 -10.09 -28.75 0.12
N THR A 52 -10.80 -27.64 0.12
CA THR A 52 -11.91 -27.38 1.04
C THR A 52 -13.27 -27.53 0.40
N THR A 53 -14.25 -27.97 1.20
CA THR A 53 -15.66 -27.83 0.86
C THR A 53 -16.08 -26.35 0.84
N PRO A 54 -17.28 -26.01 0.31
CA PRO A 54 -17.83 -24.65 0.45
C PRO A 54 -17.94 -24.19 1.91
N ALA A 55 -18.27 -25.10 2.84
CA ALA A 55 -18.29 -24.84 4.28
C ALA A 55 -16.88 -24.55 4.82
N GLY A 56 -15.90 -25.36 4.41
CA GLY A 56 -14.49 -25.17 4.74
C GLY A 56 -13.95 -23.83 4.23
N LEU A 57 -14.32 -23.41 3.03
CA LEU A 57 -13.91 -22.11 2.50
C LEU A 57 -14.47 -20.93 3.31
N LYS A 58 -15.74 -21.01 3.74
CA LYS A 58 -16.34 -20.01 4.65
C LYS A 58 -15.62 -20.00 6.00
N PHE A 59 -15.33 -21.17 6.54
CA PHE A 59 -14.59 -21.32 7.80
C PHE A 59 -13.17 -20.73 7.69
N PHE A 60 -12.47 -21.02 6.60
CA PHE A 60 -11.14 -20.45 6.32
C PHE A 60 -11.14 -18.91 6.28
N ARG A 61 -12.07 -18.33 5.51
CA ARG A 61 -12.19 -16.86 5.41
C ARG A 61 -12.45 -16.19 6.76
N LYS A 62 -13.22 -16.84 7.62
CA LYS A 62 -13.55 -16.34 8.96
C LYS A 62 -12.35 -16.42 9.92
N TRP A 63 -11.63 -17.53 9.94
CA TRP A 63 -10.63 -17.82 10.97
C TRP A 63 -9.20 -17.48 10.57
N SER A 64 -8.85 -17.53 9.29
CA SER A 64 -7.50 -17.27 8.82
C SER A 64 -6.93 -15.89 9.22
N PRO A 65 -7.69 -14.78 9.18
CA PRO A 65 -7.19 -13.49 9.66
C PRO A 65 -6.89 -13.51 11.17
N SER A 66 -7.80 -14.08 11.99
CA SER A 66 -7.63 -14.14 13.45
C SER A 66 -6.46 -15.03 13.87
N ILE A 67 -6.24 -16.16 13.18
CA ILE A 67 -5.11 -17.05 13.43
C ILE A 67 -3.79 -16.38 13.02
N SER A 68 -3.77 -15.67 11.91
CA SER A 68 -2.60 -14.88 11.50
C SER A 68 -2.26 -13.81 12.53
N GLN A 69 -3.28 -13.15 13.07
CA GLN A 69 -3.12 -12.14 14.12
C GLN A 69 -2.63 -12.75 15.43
N LEU A 70 -3.16 -13.91 15.86
CA LEU A 70 -2.68 -14.66 17.04
C LEU A 70 -1.24 -15.12 16.87
N ARG A 71 -0.84 -15.59 15.69
CA ARG A 71 0.56 -15.94 15.40
C ARG A 71 1.48 -14.73 15.49
N LEU A 72 1.07 -13.58 14.95
CA LEU A 72 1.82 -12.33 15.11
C LEU A 72 1.95 -11.90 16.58
N MET A 73 0.97 -12.25 17.43
CA MET A 73 1.01 -11.96 18.87
C MET A 73 1.82 -12.99 19.66
N SER A 74 1.82 -14.27 19.24
CA SER A 74 2.54 -15.36 19.92
C SER A 74 3.97 -15.53 19.41
N SER A 75 4.26 -15.20 18.16
CA SER A 75 5.61 -14.98 17.70
C SER A 75 6.07 -13.63 18.27
N GLN A 76 6.52 -13.62 19.52
CA GLN A 76 7.56 -12.67 19.87
C GLN A 76 8.77 -13.12 19.04
N PRO A 77 9.17 -12.43 17.98
CA PRO A 77 10.50 -12.64 17.45
C PRO A 77 11.41 -12.40 18.66
N GLU A 78 12.35 -13.27 18.92
CA GLU A 78 13.53 -12.89 19.69
C GLU A 78 14.01 -11.61 19.02
N VAL A 79 13.70 -10.47 19.65
CA VAL A 79 13.91 -9.16 19.01
C VAL A 79 15.40 -8.99 18.95
N SER A 80 15.94 -9.38 17.82
CA SER A 80 17.30 -9.09 17.44
C SER A 80 17.51 -7.59 17.67
N SER A 81 18.51 -7.23 18.44
CA SER A 81 18.98 -5.86 18.53
C SER A 81 19.69 -5.55 17.22
N GLY A 82 19.38 -4.44 16.60
CA GLY A 82 19.99 -4.09 15.32
C GLY A 82 19.42 -2.79 14.76
N THR A 83 19.86 -2.43 13.56
CA THR A 83 19.33 -1.27 12.85
C THR A 83 18.62 -1.75 11.58
N LEU A 84 17.35 -1.39 11.44
CA LEU A 84 16.59 -1.55 10.20
C LEU A 84 16.62 -0.24 9.42
N ARG A 85 17.04 -0.32 8.17
CA ARG A 85 17.18 0.82 7.26
C ARG A 85 16.09 0.79 6.23
N PHE A 86 15.26 1.82 6.25
CA PHE A 86 14.12 1.97 5.37
C PHE A 86 14.35 3.07 4.34
N ALA A 87 13.99 2.83 3.10
CA ALA A 87 13.93 3.86 2.07
C ALA A 87 12.48 4.04 1.60
N PHE A 88 11.96 5.25 1.76
CA PHE A 88 10.59 5.58 1.39
C PHE A 88 10.56 6.72 0.36
N PRO A 89 9.54 6.75 -0.54
CA PRO A 89 9.29 7.91 -1.37
C PRO A 89 9.05 9.13 -0.48
N PHE A 90 9.64 10.27 -0.80
CA PHE A 90 9.69 11.45 0.07
C PHE A 90 8.32 11.78 0.69
N THR A 91 7.32 11.96 -0.13
CA THR A 91 6.00 12.44 0.31
C THR A 91 5.27 11.40 1.17
N THR A 92 5.18 10.16 0.69
CA THR A 92 4.51 9.07 1.40
C THR A 92 5.32 8.65 2.62
N GLY A 93 6.64 8.68 2.52
CA GLY A 93 7.55 8.42 3.62
C GLY A 93 7.35 9.38 4.78
N ALA A 94 7.37 10.68 4.51
CA ALA A 94 7.21 11.69 5.55
C ALA A 94 5.79 11.69 6.17
N ALA A 95 4.75 11.57 5.35
CA ALA A 95 3.37 11.71 5.81
C ALA A 95 2.76 10.41 6.40
N VAL A 96 3.25 9.24 6.00
CA VAL A 96 2.64 7.95 6.37
C VAL A 96 3.66 7.03 7.06
N PHE A 97 4.76 6.70 6.38
CA PHE A 97 5.64 5.64 6.87
C PHE A 97 6.51 6.04 8.06
N ALA A 98 6.98 7.28 8.14
CA ALA A 98 7.75 7.73 9.29
C ALA A 98 6.91 7.75 10.60
N PRO A 99 5.67 8.28 10.60
CA PRO A 99 4.78 8.13 11.75
C PRO A 99 4.48 6.67 12.12
N LEU A 100 4.22 5.82 11.13
CA LEU A 100 3.99 4.39 11.37
C LEU A 100 5.24 3.71 11.95
N THR A 101 6.44 4.06 11.48
CA THR A 101 7.69 3.53 12.03
C THR A 101 7.89 3.94 13.48
N SER A 102 7.48 5.16 13.86
CA SER A 102 7.52 5.63 15.25
C SER A 102 6.66 4.76 16.16
N LEU A 103 5.43 4.42 15.74
CA LEU A 103 4.56 3.50 16.48
C LEU A 103 5.15 2.09 16.55
N PHE A 104 5.81 1.65 15.49
CA PHE A 104 6.46 0.35 15.46
C PHE A 104 7.67 0.29 16.39
N ALA A 105 8.45 1.39 16.50
CA ALA A 105 9.59 1.51 17.38
C ALA A 105 9.20 1.37 18.87
N GLU A 106 8.03 1.86 19.25
CA GLU A 106 7.49 1.68 20.61
C GLU A 106 7.31 0.20 20.96
N ARG A 107 6.88 -0.61 19.98
CA ARG A 107 6.70 -2.06 20.14
C ARG A 107 8.03 -2.84 20.15
N TYR A 108 9.07 -2.30 19.50
CA TYR A 108 10.39 -2.94 19.34
C TYR A 108 11.52 -2.05 19.84
N PRO A 109 11.61 -1.79 21.16
CA PRO A 109 12.52 -0.76 21.73
C PRO A 109 14.01 -1.09 21.57
N ARG A 110 14.36 -2.34 21.24
CA ARG A 110 15.77 -2.74 21.00
C ARG A 110 16.19 -2.61 19.52
N VAL A 111 15.24 -2.29 18.64
CA VAL A 111 15.50 -2.08 17.20
C VAL A 111 15.65 -0.59 16.93
N LYS A 112 16.71 -0.21 16.25
CA LYS A 112 16.89 1.14 15.72
C LYS A 112 16.32 1.18 14.31
N PHE A 113 15.65 2.27 13.98
CA PHE A 113 15.10 2.51 12.65
C PHE A 113 15.80 3.70 12.02
N ASP A 114 16.38 3.49 10.85
CA ASP A 114 17.00 4.53 10.02
C ASP A 114 16.13 4.73 8.79
N ILE A 115 15.57 5.94 8.64
CA ILE A 115 14.62 6.26 7.57
C ILE A 115 15.26 7.19 6.59
N GLN A 116 15.41 6.74 5.35
CA GLN A 116 15.84 7.55 4.24
C GLN A 116 14.65 7.93 3.37
N LEU A 117 14.49 9.22 3.12
CA LEU A 117 13.47 9.73 2.19
C LEU A 117 14.11 10.02 0.84
N ALA A 118 13.62 9.33 -0.20
CA ALA A 118 14.13 9.44 -1.55
C ALA A 118 13.19 10.22 -2.47
N THR A 119 13.75 11.04 -3.33
CA THR A 119 13.03 11.67 -4.43
C THR A 119 13.43 11.00 -5.74
N GLY A 120 12.46 10.34 -6.41
CA GLY A 120 12.65 9.66 -7.69
C GLY A 120 13.26 8.26 -7.58
N SER A 121 13.42 7.60 -8.72
CA SER A 121 13.95 6.23 -8.87
C SER A 121 15.47 6.10 -8.71
N ALA A 122 16.15 7.15 -8.29
CA ALA A 122 17.59 7.33 -8.45
C ALA A 122 18.49 6.68 -7.39
N LEU A 123 17.94 5.96 -6.39
CA LEU A 123 18.79 5.22 -5.47
C LEU A 123 19.11 3.83 -6.03
N PRO A 124 20.39 3.40 -6.01
CA PRO A 124 20.74 2.00 -6.25
C PRO A 124 19.88 1.12 -5.37
N VAL A 125 19.33 0.03 -5.93
CA VAL A 125 18.24 -0.74 -5.33
C VAL A 125 18.50 -1.11 -3.87
N TRP A 126 19.74 -1.45 -3.50
CA TRP A 126 20.06 -1.99 -2.16
C TRP A 126 21.19 -1.28 -1.44
N TYR A 127 21.53 -0.05 -1.83
CA TYR A 127 22.57 0.65 -1.10
C TYR A 127 22.12 0.95 0.32
N ASN A 128 22.59 0.13 1.27
CA ASN A 128 22.37 0.31 2.70
C ASN A 128 20.90 0.41 3.13
N THR A 129 19.99 -0.39 2.52
CA THR A 129 18.57 -0.44 2.88
C THR A 129 18.09 -1.88 2.99
N ASP A 130 17.31 -2.16 4.04
CA ASP A 130 16.75 -3.48 4.33
C ASP A 130 15.33 -3.62 3.75
N LEU A 131 14.59 -2.51 3.67
CA LEU A 131 13.27 -2.44 3.05
C LEU A 131 13.11 -1.12 2.29
N ARG A 132 12.50 -1.19 1.11
CA ARG A 132 12.10 -0.01 0.34
C ARG A 132 10.61 -0.04 0.05
N VAL A 133 9.99 1.13 0.08
CA VAL A 133 8.69 1.34 -0.55
C VAL A 133 8.92 2.08 -1.85
N VAL A 134 8.26 1.59 -2.89
CA VAL A 134 8.33 2.16 -4.23
C VAL A 134 6.92 2.47 -4.75
N HIS A 135 6.85 3.40 -5.69
CA HIS A 135 5.65 3.61 -6.50
C HIS A 135 5.80 2.76 -7.76
N ASP A 136 4.73 2.07 -8.15
CA ASP A 136 4.64 1.27 -9.36
C ASP A 136 5.49 -0.02 -9.37
N VAL A 137 5.34 -0.80 -10.43
CA VAL A 137 6.00 -2.08 -10.61
C VAL A 137 7.35 -1.83 -11.26
N TYR A 138 8.41 -2.21 -10.57
CA TYR A 138 9.72 -2.30 -11.17
C TYR A 138 10.08 -3.79 -11.28
N ASN A 139 10.53 -4.23 -12.44
CA ASN A 139 11.09 -5.58 -12.59
C ASN A 139 12.49 -5.59 -11.94
N TYR A 140 12.51 -5.77 -10.64
CA TYR A 140 13.75 -6.04 -9.92
C TYR A 140 13.98 -7.55 -9.91
N GLU A 141 15.15 -7.96 -10.33
CA GLU A 141 15.63 -9.31 -10.08
C GLU A 141 15.99 -9.45 -8.59
N ASP A 142 15.80 -10.64 -8.03
CA ASP A 142 16.22 -11.01 -6.68
C ASP A 142 15.54 -10.23 -5.51
N VAL A 143 14.28 -9.85 -5.67
CA VAL A 143 13.50 -9.24 -4.61
C VAL A 143 12.18 -9.96 -4.35
N LYS A 144 11.69 -9.85 -3.12
CA LYS A 144 10.30 -10.15 -2.77
C LYS A 144 9.52 -8.84 -2.75
N GLU A 145 8.40 -8.83 -3.45
CA GLU A 145 7.53 -7.66 -3.59
C GLU A 145 6.20 -7.89 -2.88
N PHE A 146 5.75 -6.89 -2.15
CA PHE A 146 4.47 -6.90 -1.42
C PHE A 146 3.65 -5.68 -1.81
N PHE A 147 2.44 -5.90 -2.33
CA PHE A 147 1.48 -4.82 -2.52
C PHE A 147 1.03 -4.28 -1.17
N LEU A 148 1.06 -2.96 -1.00
CA LEU A 148 0.64 -2.29 0.23
C LEU A 148 -0.72 -1.60 0.07
N ALA A 149 -0.84 -0.71 -0.90
CA ALA A 149 -2.05 0.06 -1.15
C ALA A 149 -1.98 0.81 -2.48
N ASP A 150 -3.15 1.24 -2.96
CA ASP A 150 -3.26 2.24 -4.02
C ASP A 150 -3.54 3.62 -3.42
N ALA A 151 -2.65 4.56 -3.67
CA ALA A 151 -2.83 5.95 -3.28
C ALA A 151 -3.67 6.68 -4.33
N VAL A 152 -4.92 6.96 -4.01
CA VAL A 152 -5.83 7.74 -4.85
C VAL A 152 -5.27 9.14 -5.01
N ARG A 153 -5.18 9.62 -6.26
CA ARG A 153 -4.75 10.98 -6.60
C ARG A 153 -5.94 11.85 -6.97
N ILE A 154 -5.85 13.12 -6.62
CA ILE A 154 -6.86 14.13 -6.89
C ILE A 154 -6.23 15.40 -7.44
N LEU A 155 -7.08 16.28 -7.94
CA LEU A 155 -6.74 17.67 -8.27
C LEU A 155 -7.40 18.57 -7.24
N CYS A 156 -6.69 19.60 -6.80
CA CYS A 156 -7.22 20.57 -5.85
C CYS A 156 -6.65 21.97 -6.08
N ALA A 157 -7.40 22.97 -5.64
CA ALA A 157 -6.96 24.36 -5.62
C ALA A 157 -7.65 25.11 -4.48
N ALA A 158 -7.18 26.31 -4.17
CA ALA A 158 -7.84 27.20 -3.24
C ALA A 158 -9.21 27.68 -3.81
N PRO A 159 -10.25 27.85 -2.96
CA PRO A 159 -11.56 28.31 -3.41
C PRO A 159 -11.51 29.63 -4.19
N ALA A 160 -10.66 30.57 -3.78
CA ALA A 160 -10.49 31.85 -4.49
C ALA A 160 -10.00 31.64 -5.94
N TRP A 161 -9.09 30.69 -6.16
CA TRP A 161 -8.60 30.40 -7.51
C TRP A 161 -9.71 29.87 -8.42
N ILE A 162 -10.55 28.94 -7.90
CA ILE A 162 -11.63 28.34 -8.71
C ILE A 162 -12.69 29.36 -9.10
N LYS A 163 -12.95 30.36 -8.25
CA LYS A 163 -13.90 31.41 -8.54
C LYS A 163 -13.55 32.19 -9.83
N ASP A 164 -12.23 32.41 -10.04
CA ASP A 164 -11.74 33.16 -11.19
C ASP A 164 -11.37 32.26 -12.38
N HIS A 165 -11.28 30.93 -12.15
CA HIS A 165 -10.84 29.94 -13.12
C HIS A 165 -11.82 28.76 -13.17
N PRO A 166 -12.99 28.90 -13.80
CA PRO A 166 -14.00 27.86 -13.85
C PRO A 166 -13.48 26.64 -14.64
N VAL A 167 -13.50 25.47 -13.99
CA VAL A 167 -13.06 24.19 -14.56
C VAL A 167 -14.23 23.22 -14.54
N SER A 168 -14.77 22.90 -15.71
CA SER A 168 -15.87 21.95 -15.89
C SER A 168 -15.45 20.62 -16.51
N ARG A 169 -14.34 20.59 -17.21
CA ARG A 169 -13.74 19.41 -17.83
C ARG A 169 -12.21 19.46 -17.79
N PRO A 170 -11.53 18.31 -17.94
CA PRO A 170 -10.07 18.26 -17.88
C PRO A 170 -9.34 19.24 -18.80
N LYS A 171 -9.79 19.40 -20.05
CA LYS A 171 -9.16 20.31 -21.02
C LYS A 171 -9.18 21.79 -20.61
N ASP A 172 -10.07 22.21 -19.74
CA ASP A 172 -10.09 23.59 -19.26
C ASP A 172 -8.80 23.96 -18.52
N LEU A 173 -8.14 22.95 -17.89
CA LEU A 173 -6.90 23.11 -17.15
C LEU A 173 -5.69 23.51 -18.03
N GLU A 174 -5.76 23.29 -19.35
CA GLU A 174 -4.68 23.68 -20.28
C GLU A 174 -4.47 25.20 -20.34
N ARG A 175 -5.48 25.96 -19.93
CA ARG A 175 -5.50 27.43 -20.01
C ARG A 175 -5.02 28.11 -18.72
N TYR A 176 -4.88 27.35 -17.63
CA TYR A 176 -4.72 27.90 -16.32
C TYR A 176 -3.37 27.52 -15.69
N PRO A 177 -2.87 28.33 -14.74
CA PRO A 177 -1.68 27.98 -13.97
C PRO A 177 -1.90 26.69 -13.17
N VAL A 178 -0.97 25.75 -13.31
CA VAL A 178 -0.99 24.47 -12.62
C VAL A 178 0.36 24.17 -12.01
N PHE A 179 0.33 23.44 -10.89
CA PHE A 179 1.50 22.95 -10.19
C PHE A 179 1.51 21.43 -10.22
N GLY A 180 2.58 20.80 -10.65
CA GLY A 180 2.66 19.36 -10.75
C GLY A 180 3.94 18.82 -10.17
N ALA A 181 3.88 17.59 -9.64
CA ALA A 181 5.08 16.84 -9.35
C ALA A 181 5.74 16.40 -10.67
N ARG A 182 7.05 16.10 -10.57
CA ARG A 182 7.89 15.77 -11.71
C ARG A 182 7.30 14.69 -12.63
N ASP A 183 6.71 13.65 -12.05
CA ASP A 183 6.14 12.53 -12.82
C ASP A 183 4.99 12.99 -13.72
N ALA A 184 4.14 13.91 -13.24
CA ALA A 184 3.08 14.51 -14.04
C ALA A 184 3.62 15.44 -15.14
N VAL A 185 4.83 15.98 -14.95
CA VAL A 185 5.47 16.95 -15.84
C VAL A 185 6.35 16.28 -16.89
N GLU A 186 7.07 15.21 -16.54
CA GLU A 186 7.92 14.46 -17.47
C GLU A 186 7.13 13.86 -18.62
N HIS A 187 5.90 13.38 -18.36
CA HIS A 187 5.01 12.91 -19.41
C HIS A 187 4.21 14.03 -20.10
N ARG A 188 4.31 15.29 -19.62
CA ARG A 188 3.60 16.47 -20.11
C ARG A 188 2.09 16.29 -20.30
N SER A 189 1.54 15.16 -19.89
CA SER A 189 0.11 14.87 -20.00
C SER A 189 -0.36 14.06 -18.80
N ILE A 190 -1.59 14.34 -18.38
CA ILE A 190 -2.31 13.52 -17.41
C ILE A 190 -3.56 12.99 -18.07
N ARG A 191 -3.80 11.71 -17.91
CA ARG A 191 -5.00 11.02 -18.36
C ARG A 191 -6.07 11.07 -17.29
N PHE A 192 -7.24 11.54 -17.68
CA PHE A 192 -8.45 11.63 -16.87
C PHE A 192 -9.48 10.63 -17.37
N THR A 193 -10.17 9.95 -16.48
CA THR A 193 -11.23 9.00 -16.81
C THR A 193 -12.50 9.30 -16.05
N ARG A 194 -13.66 9.17 -16.70
CA ARG A 194 -15.00 9.24 -16.10
C ARG A 194 -15.93 8.25 -16.79
N GLY A 195 -16.17 7.10 -16.15
CA GLY A 195 -16.83 5.96 -16.80
C GLY A 195 -16.06 5.55 -18.05
N ASN A 196 -16.72 5.54 -19.20
CA ASN A 196 -16.09 5.20 -20.49
C ASN A 196 -15.45 6.42 -21.21
N LYS A 197 -15.48 7.60 -20.60
CA LYS A 197 -14.85 8.80 -21.18
C LYS A 197 -13.41 8.89 -20.70
N GLU A 198 -12.53 9.25 -21.63
CA GLU A 198 -11.11 9.48 -21.36
C GLU A 198 -10.70 10.79 -22.03
N GLU A 199 -9.97 11.61 -21.29
CA GLU A 199 -9.34 12.84 -21.78
C GLU A 199 -7.88 12.89 -21.35
N ALA A 200 -6.97 13.13 -22.29
CA ALA A 200 -5.58 13.45 -22.01
C ALA A 200 -5.40 14.97 -22.09
N VAL A 201 -4.77 15.53 -21.07
CA VAL A 201 -4.56 16.97 -20.95
C VAL A 201 -3.06 17.26 -20.91
N LEU A 202 -2.62 18.16 -21.78
CA LEU A 202 -1.24 18.62 -21.85
C LEU A 202 -1.05 19.80 -20.90
N PHE A 203 -0.02 19.75 -20.08
CA PHE A 203 0.26 20.82 -19.12
C PHE A 203 1.60 21.50 -19.42
N HIS A 204 1.62 22.80 -19.20
CA HIS A 204 2.81 23.64 -19.27
C HIS A 204 3.01 24.34 -17.90
N PRO A 205 3.41 23.61 -16.84
CA PRO A 205 3.51 24.19 -15.51
C PRO A 205 4.64 25.22 -15.46
N GLN A 206 4.33 26.40 -14.93
CA GLN A 206 5.35 27.42 -14.64
C GLN A 206 6.25 27.02 -13.47
N VAL A 207 5.70 26.23 -12.54
CA VAL A 207 6.43 25.70 -11.39
C VAL A 207 6.39 24.19 -11.40
N VAL A 208 7.56 23.59 -11.59
CA VAL A 208 7.74 22.14 -11.52
C VAL A 208 8.24 21.78 -10.13
N CYS A 209 7.43 21.06 -9.38
CA CYS A 209 7.77 20.60 -8.05
C CYS A 209 8.43 19.20 -8.11
N ARG A 210 9.43 18.95 -7.27
CA ARG A 210 10.04 17.61 -7.22
C ARG A 210 9.25 16.59 -6.40
N ASN A 211 8.21 17.05 -5.70
CA ASN A 211 7.31 16.20 -4.92
C ASN A 211 5.91 16.81 -4.81
N ASN A 212 4.93 15.96 -4.48
CA ASN A 212 3.53 16.37 -4.37
C ASN A 212 3.24 17.31 -3.20
N LEU A 213 4.04 17.27 -2.13
CA LEU A 213 3.87 18.18 -1.00
C LEU A 213 4.14 19.62 -1.41
N ALA A 214 5.23 19.86 -2.16
CA ALA A 214 5.54 21.18 -2.69
C ALA A 214 4.43 21.69 -3.65
N ALA A 215 3.92 20.83 -4.54
CA ALA A 215 2.81 21.21 -5.43
C ALA A 215 1.54 21.59 -4.65
N LEU A 216 1.24 20.85 -3.59
CA LEU A 216 0.12 21.14 -2.70
C LEU A 216 0.26 22.51 -2.01
N HIS A 217 1.44 22.79 -1.46
CA HIS A 217 1.71 24.10 -0.82
C HIS A 217 1.67 25.26 -1.84
N CYS A 218 2.09 25.04 -3.08
CA CYS A 218 1.90 26.03 -4.14
C CYS A 218 0.40 26.32 -4.38
N ALA A 219 -0.46 25.29 -4.37
CA ALA A 219 -1.90 25.50 -4.57
C ALA A 219 -2.57 26.27 -3.42
N LEU A 220 -2.07 26.11 -2.18
CA LEU A 220 -2.56 26.88 -1.02
C LEU A 220 -2.34 28.40 -1.16
N THR A 221 -1.39 28.83 -1.99
CA THR A 221 -1.20 30.27 -2.29
C THR A 221 -2.34 30.88 -3.10
N GLY A 222 -3.24 30.06 -3.65
CA GLY A 222 -4.34 30.53 -4.52
C GLY A 222 -3.90 31.01 -5.91
N LYS A 223 -2.69 30.63 -6.37
CA LYS A 223 -2.14 31.07 -7.66
C LYS A 223 -2.19 30.00 -8.75
N GLY A 224 -2.67 28.80 -8.44
CA GLY A 224 -2.80 27.72 -9.39
C GLY A 224 -3.41 26.46 -8.76
N ALA A 225 -3.66 25.45 -9.59
CA ALA A 225 -4.17 24.16 -9.17
C ALA A 225 -3.05 23.15 -9.01
N ALA A 226 -3.10 22.34 -7.96
CA ALA A 226 -2.22 21.19 -7.80
C ALA A 226 -2.78 19.98 -8.53
N LEU A 227 -1.94 19.41 -9.39
CA LEU A 227 -2.28 18.25 -10.20
C LEU A 227 -1.81 16.95 -9.54
N SER A 228 -2.67 15.93 -9.59
CA SER A 228 -2.26 14.56 -9.28
C SER A 228 -1.67 14.38 -7.88
N VAL A 229 -2.23 15.07 -6.89
CA VAL A 229 -1.79 14.99 -5.50
C VAL A 229 -2.42 13.77 -4.81
N PRO A 230 -1.66 12.96 -4.05
CA PRO A 230 -2.25 11.94 -3.20
C PRO A 230 -3.31 12.53 -2.26
N ARG A 231 -4.50 11.93 -2.25
CA ARG A 231 -5.65 12.46 -1.49
C ARG A 231 -5.34 12.60 0.01
N PHE A 232 -4.61 11.66 0.59
CA PHE A 232 -4.27 11.69 2.02
C PHE A 232 -3.47 12.93 2.43
N LEU A 233 -2.69 13.54 1.51
CA LEU A 233 -1.97 14.79 1.75
C LEU A 233 -2.89 16.00 1.72
N ALA A 234 -3.85 16.01 0.80
CA ALA A 234 -4.78 17.12 0.65
C ALA A 234 -5.91 17.10 1.70
N GLU A 235 -6.18 15.94 2.32
CA GLU A 235 -7.33 15.73 3.22
C GLU A 235 -7.43 16.75 4.36
N PRO A 236 -6.36 17.15 5.08
CA PRO A 236 -6.46 18.19 6.10
C PRO A 236 -6.97 19.53 5.54
N PHE A 237 -6.46 19.94 4.37
CA PHE A 237 -6.80 21.21 3.72
C PHE A 237 -8.18 21.17 3.05
N LEU A 238 -8.62 19.99 2.61
CA LEU A 238 -9.99 19.80 2.14
C LEU A 238 -11.00 19.91 3.28
N LYS A 239 -10.67 19.38 4.47
CA LYS A 239 -11.52 19.46 5.66
C LYS A 239 -11.58 20.87 6.24
N SER A 240 -10.48 21.61 6.21
CA SER A 240 -10.44 23.01 6.66
C SER A 240 -11.08 23.98 5.65
N GLY A 241 -11.29 23.54 4.41
CA GLY A 241 -11.80 24.38 3.31
C GLY A 241 -10.75 25.29 2.67
N GLU A 242 -9.48 25.16 3.03
CA GLU A 242 -8.37 25.90 2.39
C GLU A 242 -8.14 25.44 0.96
N LEU A 243 -8.44 24.18 0.68
CA LEU A 243 -8.48 23.62 -0.67
C LEU A 243 -9.83 22.98 -0.94
N VAL A 244 -10.19 22.93 -2.22
CA VAL A 244 -11.34 22.18 -2.70
C VAL A 244 -10.90 21.28 -3.86
N ARG A 245 -11.58 20.15 -4.00
CA ARG A 245 -11.34 19.21 -5.09
C ARG A 245 -11.86 19.77 -6.40
N ILE A 246 -11.04 19.74 -7.43
CA ILE A 246 -11.43 20.09 -8.81
C ILE A 246 -11.79 18.81 -9.53
N LEU A 247 -12.79 18.86 -10.43
CA LEU A 247 -13.25 17.75 -11.25
C LEU A 247 -13.51 16.47 -10.44
N PRO A 248 -14.37 16.50 -9.42
CA PRO A 248 -14.57 15.38 -8.50
C PRO A 248 -15.03 14.09 -9.17
N ASP A 249 -15.71 14.19 -10.32
CA ASP A 249 -16.21 13.05 -11.10
C ASP A 249 -15.15 12.44 -12.04
N TRP A 250 -14.00 13.05 -12.14
CA TRP A 250 -12.90 12.57 -12.95
C TRP A 250 -11.81 11.93 -12.08
N ASN A 251 -11.33 10.78 -12.55
CA ASN A 251 -10.24 10.07 -11.89
C ASN A 251 -8.94 10.26 -12.65
N VAL A 252 -7.86 10.33 -11.94
CA VAL A 252 -6.49 10.18 -12.45
C VAL A 252 -5.94 8.85 -11.96
N SER A 253 -4.97 8.27 -12.68
CA SER A 253 -4.38 6.99 -12.28
C SER A 253 -3.88 7.06 -10.84
N SER A 254 -4.19 6.06 -10.01
CA SER A 254 -3.64 5.90 -8.68
C SER A 254 -2.14 5.55 -8.74
N LEU A 255 -1.44 5.74 -7.63
CA LEU A 255 -0.08 5.25 -7.44
C LEU A 255 -0.15 3.97 -6.61
N SER A 256 0.32 2.87 -7.17
CA SER A 256 0.48 1.63 -6.40
C SER A 256 1.72 1.71 -5.51
N LEU A 257 1.52 1.50 -4.22
CA LEU A 257 2.59 1.43 -3.23
C LEU A 257 2.96 -0.03 -3.01
N ARG A 258 4.24 -0.34 -3.11
CA ARG A 258 4.78 -1.67 -2.92
C ARG A 258 5.99 -1.63 -2.00
N ALA A 259 6.06 -2.60 -1.09
CA ALA A 259 7.27 -2.84 -0.33
C ALA A 259 8.12 -3.88 -1.07
N ILE A 260 9.41 -3.62 -1.17
CA ILE A 260 10.38 -4.55 -1.71
C ILE A 260 11.45 -4.84 -0.67
N VAL A 261 11.83 -6.10 -0.56
CA VAL A 261 12.91 -6.58 0.32
C VAL A 261 13.82 -7.52 -0.48
N PRO A 262 15.11 -7.61 -0.13
CA PRO A 262 16.00 -8.59 -0.75
C PRO A 262 15.46 -10.02 -0.62
N ASN A 263 15.61 -10.82 -1.65
CA ASN A 263 15.28 -12.23 -1.57
C ASN A 263 16.40 -12.97 -0.85
N GLN A 264 16.23 -13.20 0.44
CA GLN A 264 17.25 -13.88 1.28
C GLN A 264 17.44 -15.36 0.95
N ASP A 265 16.59 -15.95 0.09
CA ASP A 265 16.72 -17.35 -0.33
C ASP A 265 17.82 -17.55 -1.40
N LEU A 266 18.48 -16.45 -1.83
CA LEU A 266 19.53 -16.43 -2.86
C LEU A 266 20.93 -16.08 -2.31
N VAL A 267 21.09 -16.03 -0.96
CA VAL A 267 22.39 -15.78 -0.30
C VAL A 267 22.88 -17.03 0.40
#